data_3c1ac6736981613b36d07cf7365cd854
#
_entry.id   3c1ac6736981613b36d07cf7365cd854
#
_cell.length_a   1.000
_cell.length_b   1.000
_cell.length_c   1.000
_cell.angle_alpha   90.00
_cell.angle_beta   90.00
_cell.angle_gamma   90.00
#
_symmetry.space_group_name_H-M   'P 1'
#
loop_
_entity.id
_entity.type
_entity.pdbx_description
1 polymer ?
#
loop_
_entity_poly.entity_id
_entity_poly.type
_entity_poly.pdbx_seq_one_letter_code
_entity_poly.pdbx_strand_id
1 'polypeptide(L)'
;MKTLKSYYKLSGILLSSLFLTMSCTKDFTELNTNPAGVTDEEAMGDFALVASFLAQGQRAILSENVGEYQVSNNLTSDAYGGYFGAEAPFVGNANNLTYSLVPGWYSSLWVDRYIRAMNPLFRVELMTRNDEKMKDIFAFAKILKVSAMHRTSDKVGPIIYSKYNAPDESDQIHYDNQEDAYKNFFKDLDTATTILKTYKGKEVSAAMKKSDLAYTSNNYDRWLRIANTLRLRLALRVAFKDAALAKTEGEKALNPENGGLLESTADNCFIKLSTDHPLNIITTTWSDTRMHASIESFLGGYKDPRMEKLFEKATDPAVKGQYKGIRTGIDIDAKSRYDNYSKLLPLPNKMQLMVASESWFLKAEAALRGWSNAGDAKSNYENGIDRSFEMYGLSAAATAYKNNSSDKPMPYIDPKAIKAGQNDINAGSPFLSTITIAWNEADSKDRKLERIITQKWISMFPDGDEAWAEYRRSGYPILFPVVVNYSNNTIPTNPGIRRMPYPEREYNSNSAAVNEAVKMLGGPDNGGTRLWWDSTNKKL
;
A
#
# COMPACT_ATOMS: atom_id res chain seq x y z
N MET A 1 68.63 -10.84 -53.38
CA MET A 1 68.82 -10.83 -51.91
C MET A 1 67.98 -9.75 -51.15
N LYS A 2 67.25 -8.91 -51.81
CA LYS A 2 66.41 -7.87 -51.10
C LYS A 2 64.99 -8.39 -50.74
N THR A 3 64.46 -9.37 -51.45
CA THR A 3 63.10 -9.92 -51.24
C THR A 3 63.01 -10.89 -50.06
N LEU A 4 64.04 -11.63 -49.73
CA LEU A 4 64.02 -12.60 -48.60
C LEU A 4 64.04 -11.89 -47.23
N LYS A 5 64.70 -10.73 -47.09
CA LYS A 5 64.71 -9.97 -45.82
C LYS A 5 63.36 -9.34 -45.46
N SER A 6 62.46 -9.13 -46.43
CA SER A 6 61.12 -8.58 -46.19
C SER A 6 60.18 -9.62 -45.57
N TYR A 7 60.26 -10.90 -45.99
CA TYR A 7 59.42 -11.96 -45.47
C TYR A 7 59.74 -12.31 -44.00
N TYR A 8 61.01 -12.27 -43.60
CA TYR A 8 61.40 -12.51 -42.21
C TYR A 8 60.98 -11.38 -41.27
N LYS A 9 60.90 -10.13 -41.74
CA LYS A 9 60.35 -9.02 -40.93
C LYS A 9 58.84 -9.10 -40.79
N LEU A 10 58.10 -9.51 -41.81
CA LEU A 10 56.65 -9.70 -41.76
C LEU A 10 56.27 -10.90 -40.86
N SER A 11 56.98 -12.02 -40.95
CA SER A 11 56.78 -13.21 -40.12
C SER A 11 57.11 -12.93 -38.65
N GLY A 12 58.13 -12.13 -38.35
CA GLY A 12 58.50 -11.72 -37.00
C GLY A 12 57.44 -10.82 -36.35
N ILE A 13 56.82 -9.92 -37.12
CA ILE A 13 55.73 -9.02 -36.65
C ILE A 13 54.44 -9.84 -36.44
N LEU A 14 54.10 -10.78 -37.32
CA LEU A 14 52.93 -11.66 -37.12
C LEU A 14 53.09 -12.59 -35.90
N LEU A 15 54.28 -13.13 -35.64
CA LEU A 15 54.53 -13.98 -34.46
C LEU A 15 54.51 -13.16 -33.18
N SER A 16 55.02 -11.93 -33.14
CA SER A 16 54.94 -11.07 -31.94
C SER A 16 53.54 -10.55 -31.67
N SER A 17 52.67 -10.34 -32.68
CA SER A 17 51.27 -9.96 -32.48
C SER A 17 50.42 -11.16 -31.96
N LEU A 18 50.78 -12.40 -32.28
CA LEU A 18 50.08 -13.60 -31.74
C LEU A 18 50.38 -13.81 -30.23
N PHE A 19 51.56 -13.42 -29.77
CA PHE A 19 51.94 -13.54 -28.35
C PHE A 19 51.32 -12.45 -27.46
N LEU A 20 50.88 -11.31 -28.04
CA LEU A 20 50.24 -10.24 -27.30
C LEU A 20 48.74 -10.47 -27.01
N THR A 21 48.11 -11.46 -27.66
CA THR A 21 46.71 -11.81 -27.43
C THR A 21 46.50 -12.94 -26.41
N MET A 22 47.60 -13.55 -25.92
CA MET A 22 47.53 -14.62 -24.90
C MET A 22 47.83 -14.13 -23.46
N SER A 23 47.99 -12.85 -23.26
CA SER A 23 48.27 -12.29 -21.92
C SER A 23 46.99 -11.74 -21.32
N CYS A 24 46.67 -12.23 -20.15
CA CYS A 24 45.78 -11.65 -19.13
C CYS A 24 44.31 -12.09 -19.06
N THR A 25 43.93 -13.29 -19.47
CA THR A 25 42.62 -13.81 -19.03
C THR A 25 42.73 -14.90 -17.96
N LYS A 26 43.93 -15.41 -17.67
CA LYS A 26 44.09 -16.55 -16.76
C LYS A 26 43.78 -16.18 -15.30
N ASP A 27 44.04 -14.97 -14.92
CA ASP A 27 43.83 -14.48 -13.52
C ASP A 27 42.73 -13.45 -13.42
N PHE A 28 41.94 -13.21 -14.51
CA PHE A 28 40.91 -12.19 -14.52
C PHE A 28 39.82 -12.46 -13.48
N THR A 29 39.45 -13.72 -13.29
CA THR A 29 38.47 -14.14 -12.29
C THR A 29 39.03 -13.95 -10.86
N GLU A 30 40.30 -14.32 -10.65
CA GLU A 30 40.95 -14.22 -9.35
C GLU A 30 41.24 -12.78 -8.96
N LEU A 31 41.68 -11.95 -9.90
CA LEU A 31 41.92 -10.49 -9.68
C LEU A 31 40.65 -9.66 -9.51
N ASN A 32 39.53 -10.10 -10.05
CA ASN A 32 38.24 -9.42 -9.89
C ASN A 32 37.36 -10.05 -8.79
N THR A 33 37.77 -11.14 -8.17
CA THR A 33 37.10 -11.68 -6.99
C THR A 33 37.65 -10.98 -5.76
N ASN A 34 36.81 -10.27 -5.05
CA ASN A 34 37.21 -9.68 -3.76
C ASN A 34 37.43 -10.82 -2.75
N PRO A 35 38.67 -11.10 -2.31
CA PRO A 35 38.95 -12.24 -1.41
C PRO A 35 38.33 -12.04 0.02
N ALA A 36 37.85 -10.84 0.33
CA ALA A 36 37.08 -10.53 1.54
C ALA A 36 35.56 -10.48 1.27
N GLY A 37 35.13 -10.74 0.04
CA GLY A 37 33.71 -10.77 -0.33
C GLY A 37 33.11 -12.15 -0.03
N VAL A 38 31.93 -12.17 0.57
CA VAL A 38 31.13 -13.38 0.72
C VAL A 38 30.66 -13.80 -0.66
N THR A 39 30.95 -15.02 -1.10
CA THR A 39 30.45 -15.56 -2.37
C THR A 39 28.92 -15.80 -2.29
N ASP A 40 28.25 -15.81 -3.45
CA ASP A 40 26.82 -16.16 -3.48
C ASP A 40 26.56 -17.55 -2.86
N GLU A 41 27.50 -18.51 -3.02
CA GLU A 41 27.40 -19.86 -2.47
C GLU A 41 27.52 -19.86 -0.93
N GLU A 42 28.43 -19.08 -0.36
CA GLU A 42 28.54 -18.89 1.09
C GLU A 42 27.32 -18.15 1.67
N ALA A 43 26.83 -17.11 0.97
CA ALA A 43 25.64 -16.38 1.37
C ALA A 43 24.36 -17.23 1.26
N MET A 44 24.30 -18.17 0.33
CA MET A 44 23.20 -19.13 0.20
C MET A 44 23.26 -20.23 1.24
N GLY A 45 24.45 -20.61 1.71
CA GLY A 45 24.66 -21.73 2.64
C GLY A 45 23.96 -21.56 3.99
N ASP A 46 23.74 -20.32 4.45
CA ASP A 46 23.03 -19.98 5.69
C ASP A 46 21.74 -19.20 5.48
N PHE A 47 21.23 -19.12 4.24
CA PHE A 47 20.06 -18.37 3.80
C PHE A 47 20.17 -16.83 3.93
N ALA A 48 21.37 -16.28 4.18
CA ALA A 48 21.56 -14.85 4.46
C ALA A 48 21.15 -13.96 3.29
N LEU A 49 21.51 -14.36 2.05
CA LEU A 49 21.17 -13.61 0.84
C LEU A 49 19.65 -13.56 0.61
N VAL A 50 18.98 -14.70 0.71
CA VAL A 50 17.52 -14.79 0.56
C VAL A 50 16.81 -13.98 1.65
N ALA A 51 17.26 -14.12 2.91
CA ALA A 51 16.69 -13.38 4.04
C ALA A 51 16.89 -11.86 3.88
N SER A 52 18.04 -11.42 3.36
CA SER A 52 18.31 -10.01 3.08
C SER A 52 17.34 -9.43 2.05
N PHE A 53 17.15 -10.13 0.92
CA PHE A 53 16.18 -9.69 -0.11
C PHE A 53 14.74 -9.69 0.39
N LEU A 54 14.34 -10.71 1.18
CA LEU A 54 13.02 -10.76 1.78
C LEU A 54 12.80 -9.66 2.81
N ALA A 55 13.81 -9.35 3.63
CA ALA A 55 13.73 -8.26 4.60
C ALA A 55 13.59 -6.89 3.90
N GLN A 56 14.37 -6.66 2.84
CA GLN A 56 14.24 -5.45 2.01
C GLN A 56 12.83 -5.34 1.39
N GLY A 57 12.35 -6.40 0.77
CA GLY A 57 11.02 -6.44 0.14
C GLY A 57 9.89 -6.18 1.13
N GLN A 58 9.92 -6.82 2.30
CA GLN A 58 8.91 -6.63 3.36
C GLN A 58 8.84 -5.17 3.82
N ARG A 59 9.99 -4.55 4.12
CA ARG A 59 10.06 -3.16 4.60
C ARG A 59 9.69 -2.14 3.53
N ALA A 60 9.82 -2.50 2.25
CA ALA A 60 9.48 -1.64 1.13
C ALA A 60 7.99 -1.69 0.73
N ILE A 61 7.18 -2.60 1.28
CA ILE A 61 5.74 -2.67 0.94
C ILE A 61 5.03 -1.34 1.19
N LEU A 62 5.37 -0.64 2.27
CA LEU A 62 4.86 0.69 2.60
C LEU A 62 5.98 1.73 2.78
N SER A 63 7.22 1.37 2.47
CA SER A 63 8.46 2.12 2.65
C SER A 63 8.82 2.45 4.10
N GLU A 64 9.95 1.93 4.60
CA GLU A 64 10.52 2.39 5.89
C GLU A 64 11.37 3.65 5.77
N ASN A 65 11.72 4.05 4.53
CA ASN A 65 12.45 5.29 4.28
C ASN A 65 11.53 6.50 4.51
N VAL A 66 11.90 7.38 5.41
CA VAL A 66 11.06 8.51 5.84
C VAL A 66 10.73 9.46 4.69
N GLY A 67 11.74 9.83 3.88
CA GLY A 67 11.54 10.74 2.75
C GLY A 67 10.65 10.15 1.67
N GLU A 68 10.89 8.88 1.31
CA GLU A 68 10.05 8.15 0.35
C GLU A 68 8.61 7.98 0.88
N TYR A 69 8.45 7.63 2.16
CA TYR A 69 7.13 7.51 2.79
C TYR A 69 6.38 8.84 2.75
N GLN A 70 7.05 9.95 3.07
CA GLN A 70 6.42 11.27 3.05
C GLN A 70 5.82 11.59 1.68
N VAL A 71 6.61 11.47 0.61
CA VAL A 71 6.15 11.89 -0.73
C VAL A 71 5.29 10.86 -1.44
N SER A 72 5.45 9.56 -1.15
CA SER A 72 4.69 8.50 -1.81
C SER A 72 3.43 8.06 -1.05
N ASN A 73 3.35 8.29 0.25
CA ASN A 73 2.24 7.87 1.12
C ASN A 73 1.65 9.06 1.88
N ASN A 74 2.42 9.76 2.74
CA ASN A 74 1.87 10.78 3.64
C ASN A 74 1.23 11.96 2.90
N LEU A 75 1.93 12.53 1.92
CA LEU A 75 1.44 13.65 1.08
C LEU A 75 0.62 13.18 -0.14
N THR A 76 0.16 11.94 -0.14
CA THR A 76 -0.71 11.34 -1.15
C THR A 76 -1.81 10.52 -0.47
N SER A 77 -1.67 9.21 -0.42
CA SER A 77 -2.72 8.28 0.02
C SER A 77 -3.19 8.48 1.46
N ASP A 78 -2.30 8.83 2.40
CA ASP A 78 -2.69 9.10 3.79
C ASP A 78 -3.59 10.34 3.90
N ALA A 79 -3.27 11.37 3.11
CA ALA A 79 -4.06 12.60 3.04
C ALA A 79 -5.37 12.39 2.24
N TYR A 80 -5.30 11.73 1.07
CA TYR A 80 -6.48 11.44 0.25
C TYR A 80 -7.42 10.43 0.89
N GLY A 81 -6.88 9.56 1.76
CA GLY A 81 -7.63 8.63 2.60
C GLY A 81 -8.22 9.27 3.87
N GLY A 82 -7.93 10.54 4.13
CA GLY A 82 -8.53 11.31 5.21
C GLY A 82 -7.94 11.03 6.60
N TYR A 83 -6.70 10.52 6.68
CA TYR A 83 -6.03 10.24 7.95
C TYR A 83 -5.15 11.38 8.44
N PHE A 84 -4.40 12.03 7.53
CA PHE A 84 -3.46 13.10 7.86
C PHE A 84 -3.66 14.32 6.97
N GLY A 85 -3.43 15.50 7.54
CA GLY A 85 -3.35 16.78 6.84
C GLY A 85 -1.96 17.39 7.04
N ALA A 86 -1.41 18.01 6.01
CA ALA A 86 -0.14 18.72 6.13
C ALA A 86 -0.35 20.11 6.72
N GLU A 87 0.58 20.55 7.57
CA GLU A 87 0.60 21.88 8.15
C GLU A 87 1.56 22.84 7.44
N ALA A 88 2.42 22.31 6.56
CA ALA A 88 3.40 23.09 5.83
C ALA A 88 2.90 23.49 4.43
N PRO A 89 3.16 24.74 3.98
CA PRO A 89 2.82 25.22 2.65
C PRO A 89 3.83 24.68 1.61
N PHE A 90 3.92 23.35 1.48
CA PHE A 90 4.83 22.72 0.53
C PHE A 90 4.66 23.31 -0.88
N VAL A 91 5.80 23.66 -1.52
CA VAL A 91 5.84 24.24 -2.87
C VAL A 91 4.90 25.46 -2.99
N GLY A 92 4.82 26.30 -1.94
CA GLY A 92 3.93 27.48 -1.94
C GLY A 92 2.45 27.11 -2.11
N ASN A 93 1.99 26.02 -1.52
CA ASN A 93 0.67 25.40 -1.64
C ASN A 93 0.35 24.76 -2.99
N ALA A 94 1.18 24.89 -4.03
CA ALA A 94 1.00 24.20 -5.31
C ALA A 94 1.61 22.79 -5.24
N ASN A 95 0.93 21.84 -4.59
CA ASN A 95 1.43 20.49 -4.32
C ASN A 95 0.34 19.42 -4.45
N ASN A 96 0.67 18.17 -4.15
CA ASN A 96 -0.25 17.04 -4.28
C ASN A 96 -1.55 17.25 -3.49
N LEU A 97 -1.51 17.93 -2.34
CA LEU A 97 -2.68 18.12 -1.49
C LEU A 97 -3.70 19.12 -2.09
N THR A 98 -3.24 20.03 -2.94
CA THR A 98 -4.05 20.97 -3.72
C THR A 98 -4.21 20.53 -5.19
N TYR A 99 -3.90 19.26 -5.47
CA TYR A 99 -3.96 18.63 -6.79
C TYR A 99 -3.01 19.21 -7.86
N SER A 100 -2.04 20.04 -7.49
CA SER A 100 -0.88 20.41 -8.32
C SER A 100 0.20 19.35 -8.12
N LEU A 101 0.10 18.23 -8.87
CA LEU A 101 0.95 17.06 -8.63
C LEU A 101 2.42 17.35 -8.92
N VAL A 102 3.29 17.07 -7.96
CA VAL A 102 4.73 17.33 -8.02
C VAL A 102 5.44 16.11 -8.64
N PRO A 103 6.04 16.24 -9.86
CA PRO A 103 6.60 15.09 -10.58
C PRO A 103 7.63 14.29 -9.78
N GLY A 104 8.54 14.94 -9.06
CA GLY A 104 9.54 14.27 -8.23
C GLY A 104 8.94 13.41 -7.13
N TRP A 105 7.78 13.78 -6.59
CA TRP A 105 7.15 13.03 -5.50
C TRP A 105 6.53 11.71 -6.00
N TYR A 106 5.78 11.72 -7.08
CA TYR A 106 5.22 10.47 -7.60
C TYR A 106 6.24 9.59 -8.35
N SER A 107 7.35 10.19 -8.82
CA SER A 107 8.51 9.42 -9.28
C SER A 107 9.10 8.54 -8.18
N SER A 108 9.22 9.06 -6.95
CA SER A 108 9.69 8.28 -5.79
C SER A 108 8.85 7.04 -5.55
N LEU A 109 7.53 7.14 -5.64
CA LEU A 109 6.63 5.99 -5.52
C LEU A 109 7.03 4.85 -6.47
N TRP A 110 7.27 5.15 -7.74
CA TRP A 110 7.63 4.16 -8.75
C TRP A 110 8.98 3.51 -8.47
N VAL A 111 9.99 4.35 -8.23
CA VAL A 111 11.37 3.89 -7.95
C VAL A 111 11.42 3.00 -6.72
N ASP A 112 10.81 3.43 -5.62
CA ASP A 112 10.82 2.68 -4.36
C ASP A 112 10.18 1.30 -4.54
N ARG A 113 9.02 1.21 -5.21
CA ARG A 113 8.32 -0.06 -5.43
C ARG A 113 9.10 -1.03 -6.33
N TYR A 114 9.68 -0.54 -7.42
CA TYR A 114 10.40 -1.44 -8.32
C TYR A 114 11.79 -1.82 -7.83
N ILE A 115 12.55 -0.88 -7.28
CA ILE A 115 13.93 -1.13 -6.83
C ILE A 115 13.94 -1.86 -5.48
N ARG A 116 13.09 -1.47 -4.53
CA ARG A 116 13.18 -1.96 -3.15
C ARG A 116 12.20 -3.06 -2.81
N ALA A 117 11.10 -3.21 -3.56
CA ALA A 117 10.15 -4.30 -3.36
C ALA A 117 10.16 -5.31 -4.50
N MET A 118 9.82 -4.90 -5.73
CA MET A 118 9.68 -5.84 -6.86
C MET A 118 10.99 -6.59 -7.17
N ASN A 119 12.10 -5.88 -7.32
CA ASN A 119 13.38 -6.48 -7.68
C ASN A 119 13.87 -7.51 -6.66
N PRO A 120 14.02 -7.23 -5.36
CA PRO A 120 14.49 -8.23 -4.41
C PRO A 120 13.52 -9.42 -4.29
N LEU A 121 12.21 -9.21 -4.30
CA LEU A 121 11.24 -10.29 -4.24
C LEU A 121 11.27 -11.18 -5.48
N PHE A 122 11.42 -10.59 -6.68
CA PHE A 122 11.60 -11.33 -7.92
C PHE A 122 12.89 -12.15 -7.93
N ARG A 123 14.00 -11.60 -7.41
CA ARG A 123 15.25 -12.35 -7.27
C ARG A 123 15.06 -13.57 -6.36
N VAL A 124 14.35 -13.45 -5.25
CA VAL A 124 14.01 -14.59 -4.40
C VAL A 124 13.19 -15.62 -5.16
N GLU A 125 12.18 -15.22 -5.94
CA GLU A 125 11.42 -16.14 -6.78
C GLU A 125 12.33 -16.91 -7.76
N LEU A 126 13.27 -16.23 -8.43
CA LEU A 126 14.22 -16.87 -9.33
C LEU A 126 15.11 -17.89 -8.62
N MET A 127 15.62 -17.56 -7.44
CA MET A 127 16.51 -18.40 -6.65
C MET A 127 15.81 -19.64 -6.08
N THR A 128 14.49 -19.56 -5.81
CA THR A 128 13.78 -20.59 -5.03
C THR A 128 12.76 -21.40 -5.84
N ARG A 129 12.36 -20.94 -7.03
CA ARG A 129 11.29 -21.57 -7.84
C ARG A 129 11.52 -23.04 -8.21
N ASN A 130 12.76 -23.44 -8.37
CA ASN A 130 13.15 -24.81 -8.77
C ASN A 130 13.76 -25.61 -7.61
N ASP A 131 13.84 -25.05 -6.40
CA ASP A 131 14.37 -25.74 -5.22
C ASP A 131 13.21 -26.24 -4.34
N GLU A 132 13.03 -27.55 -4.29
CA GLU A 132 11.98 -28.19 -3.48
C GLU A 132 12.13 -27.92 -1.99
N LYS A 133 13.35 -27.64 -1.49
CA LYS A 133 13.62 -27.33 -0.09
C LYS A 133 13.24 -25.90 0.29
N MET A 134 13.02 -25.03 -0.69
CA MET A 134 12.71 -23.61 -0.52
C MET A 134 11.35 -23.22 -1.11
N LYS A 135 10.45 -24.18 -1.34
CA LYS A 135 9.10 -23.89 -1.85
C LYS A 135 8.29 -22.99 -0.93
N ASP A 136 8.47 -23.09 0.38
CA ASP A 136 7.87 -22.21 1.36
C ASP A 136 8.32 -20.76 1.17
N ILE A 137 9.61 -20.53 0.93
CA ILE A 137 10.19 -19.21 0.64
C ILE A 137 9.69 -18.66 -0.70
N PHE A 138 9.60 -19.51 -1.74
CA PHE A 138 9.00 -19.12 -3.01
C PHE A 138 7.55 -18.64 -2.84
N ALA A 139 6.74 -19.38 -2.08
CA ALA A 139 5.37 -19.00 -1.78
C ALA A 139 5.29 -17.69 -0.99
N PHE A 140 6.19 -17.53 -0.01
CA PHE A 140 6.28 -16.31 0.80
C PHE A 140 6.64 -15.10 -0.07
N ALA A 141 7.63 -15.20 -0.94
CA ALA A 141 8.01 -14.13 -1.86
C ALA A 141 6.84 -13.68 -2.76
N LYS A 142 6.03 -14.64 -3.27
CA LYS A 142 4.83 -14.33 -4.06
C LYS A 142 3.79 -13.52 -3.28
N ILE A 143 3.50 -13.87 -2.03
CA ILE A 143 2.56 -13.12 -1.18
C ILE A 143 3.05 -11.68 -0.98
N LEU A 144 4.34 -11.51 -0.66
CA LEU A 144 4.95 -10.20 -0.47
C LEU A 144 4.94 -9.37 -1.76
N LYS A 145 5.23 -9.99 -2.91
CA LYS A 145 5.19 -9.34 -4.22
C LYS A 145 3.78 -8.83 -4.54
N VAL A 146 2.75 -9.64 -4.35
CA VAL A 146 1.35 -9.19 -4.51
C VAL A 146 1.03 -8.08 -3.52
N SER A 147 1.46 -8.19 -2.25
CA SER A 147 1.22 -7.17 -1.22
C SER A 147 1.82 -5.81 -1.57
N ALA A 148 2.95 -5.77 -2.26
CA ALA A 148 3.58 -4.53 -2.71
C ALA A 148 2.95 -4.00 -4.01
N MET A 149 2.76 -4.87 -5.01
CA MET A 149 2.46 -4.44 -6.36
C MET A 149 0.99 -4.13 -6.61
N HIS A 150 0.04 -4.73 -5.87
CA HIS A 150 -1.36 -4.30 -5.94
C HIS A 150 -1.52 -2.85 -5.47
N ARG A 151 -0.78 -2.42 -4.41
CA ARG A 151 -0.78 -1.03 -3.94
C ARG A 151 -0.24 -0.07 -4.99
N THR A 152 0.78 -0.50 -5.74
CA THR A 152 1.31 0.26 -6.87
C THR A 152 0.27 0.40 -7.98
N SER A 153 -0.34 -0.71 -8.40
CA SER A 153 -1.42 -0.70 -9.39
C SER A 153 -2.62 0.13 -8.93
N ASP A 154 -2.97 0.08 -7.64
CA ASP A 154 -4.06 0.89 -7.06
C ASP A 154 -3.73 2.40 -7.03
N LYS A 155 -2.47 2.79 -7.18
CA LYS A 155 -2.05 4.20 -7.31
C LYS A 155 -1.93 4.66 -8.76
N VAL A 156 -1.42 3.82 -9.67
CA VAL A 156 -1.07 4.27 -11.04
C VAL A 156 -1.88 3.62 -12.16
N GLY A 157 -2.50 2.47 -11.95
CA GLY A 157 -3.24 1.68 -12.97
C GLY A 157 -2.41 0.54 -13.54
N PRO A 158 -2.20 0.47 -14.87
CA PRO A 158 -1.30 -0.50 -15.51
C PRO A 158 0.09 -0.47 -14.92
N ILE A 159 0.71 -1.66 -14.73
CA ILE A 159 2.04 -1.82 -14.12
C ILE A 159 2.85 -2.89 -14.84
N ILE A 160 4.16 -2.85 -14.67
CA ILE A 160 5.06 -3.94 -15.09
C ILE A 160 5.05 -5.00 -13.98
N TYR A 161 4.31 -6.10 -14.17
CA TYR A 161 4.21 -7.18 -13.19
C TYR A 161 4.59 -8.54 -13.75
N SER A 162 3.77 -9.10 -14.65
CA SER A 162 4.04 -10.44 -15.22
C SER A 162 5.24 -10.46 -16.18
N LYS A 163 5.50 -9.31 -16.79
CA LYS A 163 6.60 -9.10 -17.74
C LYS A 163 7.83 -8.45 -17.13
N TYR A 164 7.89 -8.36 -15.79
CA TYR A 164 9.04 -7.79 -15.09
C TYR A 164 10.33 -8.56 -15.45
N ASN A 165 11.38 -7.81 -15.82
CA ASN A 165 12.68 -8.34 -16.28
C ASN A 165 12.56 -9.27 -17.51
N ALA A 166 11.57 -9.05 -18.36
CA ALA A 166 11.35 -9.78 -19.62
C ALA A 166 11.20 -8.77 -20.78
N PRO A 167 12.29 -8.14 -21.23
CA PRO A 167 12.25 -7.21 -22.37
C PRO A 167 11.90 -7.97 -23.66
N ASP A 168 11.28 -7.27 -24.60
CA ASP A 168 11.07 -7.74 -25.96
C ASP A 168 12.34 -7.58 -26.82
N GLU A 169 12.22 -7.87 -28.14
CA GLU A 169 13.32 -7.75 -29.11
C GLU A 169 13.83 -6.29 -29.27
N SER A 170 13.08 -5.29 -28.79
CA SER A 170 13.42 -3.87 -28.80
C SER A 170 13.89 -3.35 -27.45
N ASP A 171 14.26 -4.24 -26.51
CA ASP A 171 14.63 -3.94 -25.12
C ASP A 171 13.55 -3.24 -24.31
N GLN A 172 12.26 -3.34 -24.71
CA GLN A 172 11.15 -2.72 -24.01
C GLN A 172 10.50 -3.70 -23.04
N ILE A 173 10.13 -3.21 -21.87
CA ILE A 173 9.41 -3.98 -20.86
C ILE A 173 7.95 -3.50 -20.83
N HIS A 174 7.06 -4.35 -21.31
CA HIS A 174 5.65 -4.05 -21.44
C HIS A 174 4.89 -4.07 -20.11
N TYR A 175 3.86 -3.24 -20.03
CA TYR A 175 2.94 -3.19 -18.91
C TYR A 175 1.85 -4.26 -19.04
N ASP A 176 1.39 -4.79 -17.92
CA ASP A 176 0.10 -5.44 -17.82
C ASP A 176 -0.97 -4.33 -17.69
N ASN A 177 -2.08 -4.43 -18.41
CA ASN A 177 -3.24 -3.62 -18.06
C ASN A 177 -3.73 -4.00 -16.66
N GLN A 178 -4.52 -3.14 -16.02
CA GLN A 178 -4.86 -3.36 -14.61
C GLN A 178 -5.70 -4.62 -14.37
N GLU A 179 -6.55 -5.01 -15.33
CA GLU A 179 -7.30 -6.26 -15.25
C GLU A 179 -6.37 -7.48 -15.25
N ASP A 180 -5.41 -7.53 -16.18
CA ASP A 180 -4.45 -8.61 -16.27
C ASP A 180 -3.51 -8.64 -15.06
N ALA A 181 -3.09 -7.49 -14.56
CA ALA A 181 -2.32 -7.41 -13.32
C ALA A 181 -3.08 -8.06 -12.14
N TYR A 182 -4.38 -7.77 -11.99
CA TYR A 182 -5.21 -8.39 -10.94
C TYR A 182 -5.39 -9.90 -11.13
N LYS A 183 -5.60 -10.37 -12.36
CA LYS A 183 -5.62 -11.82 -12.66
C LYS A 183 -4.29 -12.50 -12.31
N ASN A 184 -3.17 -11.83 -12.56
CA ASN A 184 -1.85 -12.33 -12.18
C ASN A 184 -1.63 -12.30 -10.64
N PHE A 185 -2.17 -11.31 -9.92
CA PHE A 185 -2.16 -11.33 -8.45
C PHE A 185 -2.90 -12.53 -7.91
N PHE A 186 -4.10 -12.83 -8.42
CA PHE A 186 -4.85 -14.03 -8.02
C PHE A 186 -4.11 -15.32 -8.34
N LYS A 187 -3.47 -15.42 -9.51
CA LYS A 187 -2.64 -16.57 -9.88
C LYS A 187 -1.44 -16.78 -8.95
N ASP A 188 -0.76 -15.69 -8.58
CA ASP A 188 0.36 -15.76 -7.63
C ASP A 188 -0.11 -16.18 -6.24
N LEU A 189 -1.27 -15.67 -5.78
CA LEU A 189 -1.89 -16.10 -4.52
C LEU A 189 -2.36 -17.56 -4.58
N ASP A 190 -2.84 -18.06 -5.74
CA ASP A 190 -3.16 -19.49 -5.92
C ASP A 190 -1.93 -20.36 -5.74
N THR A 191 -0.85 -19.99 -6.40
CA THR A 191 0.42 -20.71 -6.28
C THR A 191 0.89 -20.72 -4.81
N ALA A 192 0.90 -19.56 -4.17
CA ALA A 192 1.36 -19.44 -2.79
C ALA A 192 0.50 -20.23 -1.81
N THR A 193 -0.83 -20.11 -1.89
CA THR A 193 -1.74 -20.82 -0.98
C THR A 193 -1.71 -22.33 -1.20
N THR A 194 -1.60 -22.80 -2.45
CA THR A 194 -1.45 -24.23 -2.77
C THR A 194 -0.20 -24.80 -2.11
N ILE A 195 0.92 -24.11 -2.21
CA ILE A 195 2.18 -24.54 -1.58
C ILE A 195 2.05 -24.49 -0.06
N LEU A 196 1.65 -23.35 0.54
CA LEU A 196 1.60 -23.19 2.00
C LEU A 196 0.62 -24.16 2.67
N LYS A 197 -0.46 -24.57 2.02
CA LYS A 197 -1.35 -25.64 2.53
C LYS A 197 -0.59 -26.94 2.81
N THR A 198 0.43 -27.28 2.04
CA THR A 198 1.27 -28.47 2.27
C THR A 198 2.20 -28.31 3.47
N TYR A 199 2.41 -27.10 3.96
CA TYR A 199 3.25 -26.78 5.13
C TYR A 199 2.43 -26.53 6.41
N LYS A 200 1.11 -26.51 6.32
CA LYS A 200 0.24 -26.30 7.47
C LYS A 200 0.55 -27.28 8.61
N GLY A 201 0.78 -26.76 9.82
CA GLY A 201 1.13 -27.55 11.00
C GLY A 201 2.53 -28.17 10.98
N LYS A 202 3.35 -27.93 9.97
CA LYS A 202 4.75 -28.37 9.93
C LYS A 202 5.67 -27.41 10.70
N GLU A 203 6.82 -27.93 11.10
CA GLU A 203 7.88 -27.10 11.65
C GLU A 203 8.32 -26.05 10.63
N VAL A 204 8.50 -24.82 11.10
CA VAL A 204 8.94 -23.70 10.27
C VAL A 204 10.41 -23.90 9.87
N SER A 205 10.72 -23.79 8.58
CA SER A 205 12.08 -23.94 8.06
C SER A 205 13.04 -22.88 8.64
N ALA A 206 14.33 -23.18 8.65
CA ALA A 206 15.36 -22.22 9.08
C ALA A 206 15.37 -20.97 8.18
N ALA A 207 15.17 -21.15 6.86
CA ALA A 207 15.07 -20.06 5.91
C ALA A 207 13.89 -19.11 6.25
N MET A 208 12.72 -19.68 6.53
CA MET A 208 11.53 -18.90 6.90
C MET A 208 11.70 -18.18 8.23
N LYS A 209 12.23 -18.86 9.27
CA LYS A 209 12.52 -18.24 10.58
C LYS A 209 13.48 -17.06 10.46
N LYS A 210 14.47 -17.13 9.57
CA LYS A 210 15.46 -16.07 9.32
C LYS A 210 14.87 -14.90 8.52
N SER A 211 13.89 -15.16 7.67
CA SER A 211 13.37 -14.20 6.68
C SER A 211 12.14 -13.44 7.12
N ASP A 212 11.32 -14.00 8.01
CA ASP A 212 10.01 -13.43 8.37
C ASP A 212 10.18 -12.33 9.43
N LEU A 213 9.82 -11.10 9.03
CA LEU A 213 9.84 -9.93 9.91
C LEU A 213 8.51 -9.69 10.65
N ALA A 214 7.48 -10.48 10.33
CA ALA A 214 6.17 -10.31 10.93
C ALA A 214 5.91 -11.29 12.08
N TYR A 215 6.30 -12.55 11.91
CA TYR A 215 5.94 -13.61 12.84
C TYR A 215 7.13 -14.43 13.28
N THR A 216 7.11 -14.84 14.56
CA THR A 216 8.16 -15.69 15.18
C THR A 216 7.69 -17.13 15.39
N SER A 217 6.40 -17.42 15.12
CA SER A 217 5.81 -18.75 15.28
C SER A 217 4.58 -18.92 14.39
N ASN A 218 4.23 -20.15 14.05
CA ASN A 218 3.09 -20.49 13.19
C ASN A 218 3.08 -19.74 11.85
N ASN A 219 4.26 -19.45 11.31
CA ASN A 219 4.44 -18.57 10.16
C ASN A 219 3.62 -19.04 8.95
N TYR A 220 3.61 -20.34 8.63
CA TYR A 220 2.91 -20.88 7.47
C TYR A 220 1.39 -20.68 7.57
N ASP A 221 0.79 -21.00 8.72
CA ASP A 221 -0.65 -20.83 8.92
C ASP A 221 -1.06 -19.36 8.88
N ARG A 222 -0.23 -18.48 9.46
CA ARG A 222 -0.48 -17.04 9.44
C ARG A 222 -0.32 -16.44 8.04
N TRP A 223 0.72 -16.79 7.30
CA TRP A 223 0.90 -16.33 5.93
C TRP A 223 -0.14 -16.90 4.98
N LEU A 224 -0.65 -18.09 5.22
CA LEU A 224 -1.79 -18.65 4.49
C LEU A 224 -3.06 -17.81 4.71
N ARG A 225 -3.34 -17.42 5.97
CA ARG A 225 -4.45 -16.52 6.30
C ARG A 225 -4.27 -15.12 5.70
N ILE A 226 -3.05 -14.57 5.72
CA ILE A 226 -2.72 -13.31 5.03
C ILE A 226 -3.04 -13.42 3.55
N ALA A 227 -2.57 -14.46 2.87
CA ALA A 227 -2.80 -14.65 1.44
C ALA A 227 -4.30 -14.71 1.09
N ASN A 228 -5.09 -15.43 1.88
CA ASN A 228 -6.54 -15.51 1.67
C ASN A 228 -7.23 -14.18 2.00
N THR A 229 -6.84 -13.47 3.07
CA THR A 229 -7.42 -12.16 3.40
C THR A 229 -7.06 -11.12 2.33
N LEU A 230 -5.83 -11.14 1.81
CA LEU A 230 -5.42 -10.31 0.70
C LEU A 230 -6.23 -10.64 -0.57
N ARG A 231 -6.44 -11.93 -0.87
CA ARG A 231 -7.32 -12.36 -1.97
C ARG A 231 -8.73 -11.79 -1.83
N LEU A 232 -9.31 -11.85 -0.63
CA LEU A 232 -10.65 -11.31 -0.37
C LEU A 232 -10.68 -9.78 -0.54
N ARG A 233 -9.65 -9.06 -0.08
CA ARG A 233 -9.48 -7.61 -0.31
C ARG A 233 -9.48 -7.31 -1.82
N LEU A 234 -8.66 -8.02 -2.59
CA LEU A 234 -8.53 -7.80 -4.03
C LEU A 234 -9.80 -8.20 -4.79
N ALA A 235 -10.49 -9.26 -4.38
CA ALA A 235 -11.77 -9.66 -4.94
C ALA A 235 -12.83 -8.57 -4.75
N LEU A 236 -12.95 -8.02 -3.54
CA LEU A 236 -13.87 -6.91 -3.27
C LEU A 236 -13.44 -5.61 -3.99
N ARG A 237 -12.12 -5.39 -4.22
CA ARG A 237 -11.63 -4.26 -5.00
C ARG A 237 -12.24 -4.22 -6.41
N VAL A 238 -12.35 -5.34 -7.06
CA VAL A 238 -12.87 -5.42 -8.44
C VAL A 238 -14.38 -5.62 -8.51
N ALA A 239 -15.08 -5.77 -7.38
CA ALA A 239 -16.47 -6.23 -7.33
C ALA A 239 -17.50 -5.32 -8.01
N PHE A 240 -17.24 -4.03 -8.16
CA PHE A 240 -18.11 -3.10 -8.91
C PHE A 240 -17.76 -3.04 -10.41
N LYS A 241 -16.66 -3.63 -10.83
CA LYS A 241 -16.19 -3.66 -12.20
C LYS A 241 -16.39 -5.02 -12.86
N ASP A 242 -16.01 -6.07 -12.15
CA ASP A 242 -16.14 -7.47 -12.57
C ASP A 242 -16.68 -8.31 -11.42
N ALA A 243 -18.00 -8.38 -11.32
CA ALA A 243 -18.69 -9.10 -10.26
C ALA A 243 -18.47 -10.63 -10.32
N ALA A 244 -18.25 -11.18 -11.52
CA ALA A 244 -18.03 -12.62 -11.71
C ALA A 244 -16.65 -13.03 -11.19
N LEU A 245 -15.59 -12.33 -11.60
CA LEU A 245 -14.23 -12.53 -11.10
C LEU A 245 -14.18 -12.31 -9.58
N ALA A 246 -14.80 -11.23 -9.09
CA ALA A 246 -14.86 -10.90 -7.68
C ALA A 246 -15.50 -12.00 -6.84
N LYS A 247 -16.66 -12.54 -7.30
CA LYS A 247 -17.35 -13.63 -6.61
C LYS A 247 -16.48 -14.89 -6.58
N THR A 248 -15.92 -15.29 -7.72
CA THR A 248 -15.09 -16.49 -7.85
C THR A 248 -13.90 -16.43 -6.88
N GLU A 249 -13.14 -15.35 -6.91
CA GLU A 249 -11.94 -15.20 -6.08
C GLU A 249 -12.29 -14.95 -4.60
N GLY A 250 -13.38 -14.23 -4.32
CA GLY A 250 -13.87 -14.00 -2.98
C GLY A 250 -14.37 -15.28 -2.29
N GLU A 251 -15.19 -16.08 -2.97
CA GLU A 251 -15.67 -17.37 -2.43
C GLU A 251 -14.53 -18.36 -2.24
N LYS A 252 -13.51 -18.33 -3.10
CA LYS A 252 -12.28 -19.10 -2.94
C LYS A 252 -11.51 -18.69 -1.68
N ALA A 253 -11.41 -17.38 -1.40
CA ALA A 253 -10.78 -16.89 -0.18
C ALA A 253 -11.58 -17.27 1.09
N LEU A 254 -12.89 -17.25 1.00
CA LEU A 254 -13.81 -17.55 2.10
C LEU A 254 -13.97 -19.05 2.37
N ASN A 255 -13.54 -19.93 1.45
CA ASN A 255 -13.63 -21.37 1.66
C ASN A 255 -12.66 -21.80 2.78
N PRO A 256 -13.18 -22.36 3.91
CA PRO A 256 -12.35 -22.76 5.05
C PRO A 256 -11.29 -23.82 4.70
N GLU A 257 -11.53 -24.64 3.67
CA GLU A 257 -10.58 -25.63 3.16
C GLU A 257 -9.29 -24.97 2.59
N ASN A 258 -9.32 -23.67 2.30
CA ASN A 258 -8.17 -22.92 1.83
C ASN A 258 -7.31 -22.30 2.95
N GLY A 259 -7.59 -22.63 4.24
CA GLY A 259 -6.74 -22.27 5.36
C GLY A 259 -7.23 -21.09 6.21
N GLY A 260 -8.39 -20.53 5.86
CA GLY A 260 -9.04 -19.46 6.65
C GLY A 260 -8.49 -18.06 6.38
N LEU A 261 -9.04 -17.10 7.10
CA LEU A 261 -8.69 -15.67 7.06
C LEU A 261 -8.09 -15.24 8.41
N LEU A 262 -7.64 -13.98 8.51
CA LEU A 262 -7.26 -13.39 9.79
C LEU A 262 -8.50 -13.27 10.69
N GLU A 263 -8.47 -13.80 11.91
CA GLU A 263 -9.64 -13.85 12.79
C GLU A 263 -9.42 -13.17 14.13
N SER A 264 -8.20 -13.19 14.65
CA SER A 264 -7.85 -12.65 15.96
C SER A 264 -6.74 -11.60 15.86
N THR A 265 -6.59 -10.79 16.90
CA THR A 265 -5.50 -9.80 16.97
C THR A 265 -4.11 -10.45 16.98
N ALA A 266 -4.01 -11.74 17.37
CA ALA A 266 -2.78 -12.51 17.25
C ALA A 266 -2.38 -12.80 15.79
N ASP A 267 -3.31 -12.73 14.87
CA ASP A 267 -3.06 -12.90 13.42
C ASP A 267 -2.62 -11.61 12.74
N ASN A 268 -2.71 -10.45 13.42
CA ASN A 268 -2.32 -9.16 12.83
C ASN A 268 -0.90 -9.20 12.28
N CYS A 269 -0.73 -8.71 11.06
CA CYS A 269 0.55 -8.67 10.38
C CYS A 269 1.18 -7.28 10.50
N PHE A 270 2.26 -7.23 11.25
CA PHE A 270 3.10 -6.03 11.41
C PHE A 270 4.53 -6.36 11.03
N ILE A 271 5.06 -5.69 10.02
CA ILE A 271 6.44 -5.87 9.58
C ILE A 271 7.37 -5.06 10.48
N LYS A 272 8.34 -5.72 11.11
CA LYS A 272 9.37 -5.07 11.94
C LYS A 272 10.25 -4.18 11.06
N LEU A 273 10.39 -2.91 11.47
CA LEU A 273 11.25 -1.93 10.81
C LEU A 273 12.68 -1.99 11.36
N SER A 274 13.65 -1.51 10.58
CA SER A 274 15.03 -1.33 11.00
C SER A 274 15.29 0.03 11.65
N THR A 275 14.36 0.97 11.46
CA THR A 275 14.40 2.35 11.94
C THR A 275 13.11 2.71 12.67
N ASP A 276 13.02 3.94 13.16
CA ASP A 276 11.77 4.47 13.68
C ASP A 276 10.70 4.50 12.61
N HIS A 277 9.44 4.37 13.04
CA HIS A 277 8.31 4.44 12.12
C HIS A 277 8.29 5.80 11.40
N PRO A 278 8.21 5.84 10.05
CA PRO A 278 8.28 7.08 9.27
C PRO A 278 7.32 8.18 9.78
N LEU A 279 6.09 7.83 10.11
CA LEU A 279 5.11 8.78 10.63
C LEU A 279 5.53 9.43 11.95
N ASN A 280 6.32 8.76 12.80
CA ASN A 280 6.83 9.38 14.02
C ASN A 280 7.75 10.55 13.68
N ILE A 281 8.68 10.34 12.75
CA ILE A 281 9.62 11.37 12.31
C ILE A 281 8.90 12.52 11.58
N ILE A 282 7.98 12.19 10.68
CA ILE A 282 7.21 13.19 9.93
C ILE A 282 6.35 14.04 10.87
N THR A 283 5.73 13.41 11.89
CA THR A 283 4.85 14.11 12.84
C THR A 283 5.60 14.93 13.88
N THR A 284 6.71 14.38 14.42
CA THR A 284 7.40 14.97 15.57
C THR A 284 8.66 15.73 15.17
N THR A 285 9.60 15.08 14.45
CA THR A 285 10.90 15.68 14.13
C THR A 285 10.77 16.71 13.01
N TRP A 286 10.08 16.36 11.92
CA TRP A 286 9.82 17.29 10.83
C TRP A 286 8.63 18.20 11.11
N SER A 287 7.69 17.76 11.94
CA SER A 287 6.45 18.50 12.26
C SER A 287 5.67 18.87 11.00
N ASP A 288 5.50 17.96 10.06
CA ASP A 288 4.91 18.24 8.74
C ASP A 288 3.47 17.75 8.61
N THR A 289 2.97 16.97 9.57
CA THR A 289 1.65 16.36 9.48
C THR A 289 0.91 16.37 10.81
N ARG A 290 -0.42 16.48 10.73
CA ARG A 290 -1.38 16.49 11.84
C ARG A 290 -2.57 15.58 11.51
N MET A 291 -3.40 15.32 12.51
CA MET A 291 -4.68 14.65 12.31
C MET A 291 -5.48 15.32 11.18
N HIS A 292 -6.17 14.55 10.36
CA HIS A 292 -7.02 15.11 9.31
C HIS A 292 -8.40 15.48 9.85
N ALA A 293 -9.01 16.52 9.28
CA ALA A 293 -10.35 16.98 9.65
C ALA A 293 -11.44 15.92 9.47
N SER A 294 -11.31 15.03 8.46
CA SER A 294 -12.29 13.94 8.28
C SER A 294 -12.26 12.94 9.43
N ILE A 295 -11.07 12.48 9.86
CA ILE A 295 -10.99 11.53 10.98
C ILE A 295 -11.39 12.18 12.31
N GLU A 296 -11.13 13.51 12.49
CA GLU A 296 -11.68 14.27 13.61
C GLU A 296 -13.20 14.18 13.62
N SER A 297 -13.84 14.46 12.48
CA SER A 297 -15.31 14.47 12.38
C SER A 297 -15.92 13.11 12.75
N PHE A 298 -15.36 12.02 12.26
CA PHE A 298 -15.86 10.67 12.54
C PHE A 298 -15.59 10.26 14.00
N LEU A 299 -14.34 10.29 14.45
CA LEU A 299 -13.99 9.85 15.80
C LEU A 299 -14.60 10.75 16.86
N GLY A 300 -14.60 12.08 16.66
CA GLY A 300 -15.19 13.04 17.59
C GLY A 300 -16.69 12.90 17.66
N GLY A 301 -17.37 12.81 16.52
CA GLY A 301 -18.82 12.66 16.44
C GLY A 301 -19.31 11.34 17.03
N TYR A 302 -18.57 10.26 16.87
CA TYR A 302 -18.86 8.95 17.48
C TYR A 302 -18.43 8.86 18.96
N LYS A 303 -17.73 9.86 19.50
CA LYS A 303 -17.09 9.80 20.81
C LYS A 303 -16.23 8.53 20.93
N ASP A 304 -15.52 8.23 19.86
CA ASP A 304 -14.78 6.99 19.68
C ASP A 304 -13.56 6.95 20.62
N PRO A 305 -13.47 5.99 21.54
CA PRO A 305 -12.36 5.93 22.49
C PRO A 305 -11.01 5.63 21.84
N ARG A 306 -10.99 5.17 20.59
CA ARG A 306 -9.73 4.97 19.83
C ARG A 306 -9.04 6.30 19.54
N MET A 307 -9.75 7.43 19.51
CA MET A 307 -9.14 8.75 19.32
C MET A 307 -8.02 9.04 20.33
N GLU A 308 -8.22 8.68 21.61
CA GLU A 308 -7.23 8.86 22.68
C GLU A 308 -6.02 7.91 22.57
N LYS A 309 -6.13 6.87 21.76
CA LYS A 309 -5.05 5.92 21.47
C LYS A 309 -4.26 6.28 20.22
N LEU A 310 -4.78 7.21 19.43
CA LEU A 310 -4.21 7.58 18.12
C LEU A 310 -3.60 8.98 18.12
N PHE A 311 -4.22 9.93 18.82
CA PHE A 311 -3.83 11.34 18.71
C PHE A 311 -3.69 12.01 20.07
N GLU A 312 -2.79 13.01 20.11
CA GLU A 312 -2.68 13.96 21.21
C GLU A 312 -3.73 15.04 21.09
N LYS A 313 -4.15 15.60 22.23
CA LYS A 313 -4.99 16.81 22.22
C LYS A 313 -4.20 18.01 21.74
N ALA A 314 -4.84 18.89 21.00
CA ALA A 314 -4.26 20.14 20.54
C ALA A 314 -3.81 21.03 21.71
N THR A 315 -2.69 21.71 21.53
CA THR A 315 -2.15 22.70 22.48
C THR A 315 -2.34 24.13 22.01
N ASP A 316 -2.82 24.33 20.77
CA ASP A 316 -3.13 25.64 20.21
C ASP A 316 -4.19 26.37 21.06
N PRO A 317 -3.97 27.64 21.44
CA PRO A 317 -4.90 28.38 22.29
C PRO A 317 -6.36 28.40 21.81
N ALA A 318 -6.59 28.42 20.50
CA ALA A 318 -7.94 28.47 19.92
C ALA A 318 -8.73 27.16 20.11
N VAL A 319 -8.03 26.01 20.30
CA VAL A 319 -8.63 24.66 20.36
C VAL A 319 -8.01 23.81 21.46
N LYS A 320 -7.41 24.45 22.47
CA LYS A 320 -6.67 23.79 23.55
C LYS A 320 -7.50 22.71 24.24
N GLY A 321 -6.91 21.52 24.36
CA GLY A 321 -7.54 20.37 25.02
C GLY A 321 -8.55 19.60 24.17
N GLN A 322 -8.84 20.06 22.95
CA GLN A 322 -9.68 19.36 21.97
C GLN A 322 -8.80 18.49 21.05
N TYR A 323 -9.40 17.54 20.35
CA TYR A 323 -8.80 16.90 19.20
C TYR A 323 -9.13 17.73 17.97
N LYS A 324 -8.09 18.22 17.25
CA LYS A 324 -8.27 19.15 16.15
C LYS A 324 -7.38 18.78 14.97
N GLY A 325 -8.00 18.51 13.83
CA GLY A 325 -7.35 18.15 12.58
C GLY A 325 -7.27 19.31 11.59
N ILE A 326 -6.59 19.07 10.47
CA ILE A 326 -6.44 19.99 9.34
C ILE A 326 -7.14 19.39 8.11
N ARG A 327 -7.79 20.20 7.29
CA ARG A 327 -8.32 19.78 6.00
C ARG A 327 -7.21 19.66 4.96
N THR A 328 -7.34 18.70 4.06
CA THR A 328 -6.51 18.61 2.86
C THR A 328 -6.92 19.67 1.84
N GLY A 329 -5.94 20.18 1.08
CA GLY A 329 -6.19 21.15 0.02
C GLY A 329 -6.68 22.50 0.54
N ILE A 330 -6.03 23.04 1.54
CA ILE A 330 -6.20 24.42 2.02
C ILE A 330 -4.94 25.23 1.69
N ASP A 331 -5.09 26.55 1.56
CA ASP A 331 -3.95 27.45 1.56
C ASP A 331 -3.44 27.65 2.99
N ILE A 332 -2.13 27.57 3.16
CA ILE A 332 -1.41 27.75 4.41
C ILE A 332 -0.38 28.85 4.20
N ASP A 333 -0.46 29.91 4.97
CA ASP A 333 0.47 31.05 4.88
C ASP A 333 1.79 30.79 5.62
N ALA A 334 1.73 30.07 6.72
CA ALA A 334 2.88 29.68 7.52
C ALA A 334 2.64 28.38 8.26
N LYS A 335 3.67 27.54 8.37
CA LYS A 335 3.63 26.27 9.11
C LYS A 335 3.16 26.46 10.54
N SER A 336 3.59 27.53 11.22
CA SER A 336 3.20 27.86 12.60
C SER A 336 1.69 28.06 12.81
N ARG A 337 0.91 28.20 11.73
CA ARG A 337 -0.55 28.34 11.85
C ARG A 337 -1.21 27.13 12.50
N TYR A 338 -0.72 25.91 12.20
CA TYR A 338 -1.32 24.65 12.63
C TYR A 338 -0.37 23.76 13.44
N ASP A 339 0.83 24.24 13.82
CA ASP A 339 1.86 23.48 14.55
C ASP A 339 1.33 22.80 15.83
N ASN A 340 0.36 23.43 16.49
CA ASN A 340 -0.17 22.99 17.77
C ASN A 340 -1.53 22.26 17.67
N TYR A 341 -1.93 21.85 16.45
CA TYR A 341 -3.06 20.94 16.25
C TYR A 341 -2.69 19.50 16.64
N SER A 342 -3.66 18.60 16.65
CA SER A 342 -3.50 17.24 17.16
C SER A 342 -2.45 16.44 16.38
N LYS A 343 -1.44 15.95 17.09
CA LYS A 343 -0.37 15.10 16.58
C LYS A 343 -0.73 13.63 16.73
N LEU A 344 -0.13 12.79 15.87
CA LEU A 344 -0.17 11.36 16.04
C LEU A 344 0.61 10.96 17.31
N LEU A 345 0.05 10.06 18.11
CA LEU A 345 0.80 9.41 19.18
C LEU A 345 1.90 8.50 18.59
N PRO A 346 3.05 8.34 19.28
CA PRO A 346 4.13 7.53 18.75
C PRO A 346 3.70 6.10 18.41
N LEU A 347 3.97 5.69 17.18
CA LEU A 347 3.76 4.33 16.71
C LEU A 347 4.97 3.45 17.08
N PRO A 348 4.77 2.16 17.34
CA PRO A 348 5.88 1.22 17.50
C PRO A 348 6.66 1.06 16.18
N ASN A 349 7.93 0.62 16.26
CA ASN A 349 8.82 0.41 15.11
C ASN A 349 8.41 -0.83 14.29
N LYS A 350 7.16 -0.83 13.84
CA LYS A 350 6.58 -1.85 12.98
C LYS A 350 5.51 -1.25 12.07
N MET A 351 5.49 -1.68 10.82
CA MET A 351 4.54 -1.24 9.80
C MET A 351 3.34 -2.17 9.76
N GLN A 352 2.13 -1.63 9.85
CA GLN A 352 0.90 -2.40 9.71
C GLN A 352 0.71 -2.83 8.25
N LEU A 353 0.68 -4.14 7.98
CA LEU A 353 0.39 -4.67 6.65
C LEU A 353 -1.09 -5.06 6.51
N MET A 354 -1.63 -5.78 7.51
CA MET A 354 -3.01 -6.25 7.51
C MET A 354 -3.45 -6.63 8.92
N VAL A 355 -4.70 -6.35 9.26
CA VAL A 355 -5.25 -6.60 10.59
C VAL A 355 -6.54 -7.43 10.54
N ALA A 356 -6.79 -8.21 11.60
CA ALA A 356 -7.95 -9.10 11.67
C ALA A 356 -9.29 -8.33 11.58
N SER A 357 -9.37 -7.13 12.14
CA SER A 357 -10.58 -6.29 12.02
C SER A 357 -10.96 -6.05 10.56
N GLU A 358 -10.00 -5.80 9.70
CA GLU A 358 -10.26 -5.65 8.25
C GLU A 358 -10.87 -6.92 7.66
N SER A 359 -10.31 -8.09 7.98
CA SER A 359 -10.84 -9.38 7.50
C SER A 359 -12.33 -9.55 7.81
N TRP A 360 -12.75 -9.20 9.02
CA TRP A 360 -14.14 -9.27 9.43
C TRP A 360 -15.03 -8.28 8.65
N PHE A 361 -14.56 -7.05 8.37
CA PHE A 361 -15.30 -6.10 7.53
C PHE A 361 -15.38 -6.55 6.07
N LEU A 362 -14.33 -7.16 5.52
CA LEU A 362 -14.36 -7.78 4.19
C LEU A 362 -15.39 -8.91 4.13
N LYS A 363 -15.47 -9.77 5.17
CA LYS A 363 -16.52 -10.79 5.30
C LYS A 363 -17.92 -10.17 5.37
N ALA A 364 -18.08 -9.07 6.10
CA ALA A 364 -19.37 -8.37 6.20
C ALA A 364 -19.85 -7.88 4.82
N GLU A 365 -18.97 -7.27 4.03
CA GLU A 365 -19.32 -6.88 2.65
C GLU A 365 -19.59 -8.08 1.75
N ALA A 366 -18.78 -9.14 1.83
CA ALA A 366 -18.99 -10.36 1.06
C ALA A 366 -20.36 -11.01 1.39
N ALA A 367 -20.78 -10.96 2.65
CA ALA A 367 -22.10 -11.42 3.08
C ALA A 367 -23.23 -10.56 2.49
N LEU A 368 -23.10 -9.22 2.43
CA LEU A 368 -24.07 -8.35 1.74
C LEU A 368 -24.20 -8.67 0.25
N ARG A 369 -23.11 -9.13 -0.36
CA ARG A 369 -23.08 -9.56 -1.77
C ARG A 369 -23.64 -10.96 -2.00
N GLY A 370 -23.93 -11.71 -0.91
CA GLY A 370 -24.45 -13.08 -0.98
C GLY A 370 -23.38 -14.10 -1.40
N TRP A 371 -22.10 -13.88 -1.07
CA TRP A 371 -21.03 -14.82 -1.37
C TRP A 371 -21.04 -16.00 -0.42
N SER A 372 -20.76 -17.20 -0.93
CA SER A 372 -20.72 -18.43 -0.12
C SER A 372 -19.65 -18.34 0.97
N ASN A 373 -19.93 -18.94 2.12
CA ASN A 373 -19.06 -18.98 3.30
C ASN A 373 -18.75 -17.60 3.93
N ALA A 374 -19.39 -16.53 3.50
CA ALA A 374 -19.20 -15.20 4.10
C ALA A 374 -19.83 -15.10 5.50
N GLY A 375 -20.86 -15.89 5.80
CA GLY A 375 -21.59 -15.85 7.07
C GLY A 375 -22.60 -14.71 7.13
N ASP A 376 -22.90 -14.24 8.34
CA ASP A 376 -23.86 -13.17 8.59
C ASP A 376 -23.19 -11.78 8.60
N ALA A 377 -23.78 -10.83 7.87
CA ALA A 377 -23.17 -9.50 7.67
C ALA A 377 -23.07 -8.69 8.97
N LYS A 378 -24.11 -8.74 9.83
CA LYS A 378 -24.13 -8.03 11.11
C LYS A 378 -23.07 -8.59 12.06
N SER A 379 -23.05 -9.90 12.21
CA SER A 379 -22.08 -10.58 13.09
C SER A 379 -20.65 -10.30 12.65
N ASN A 380 -20.35 -10.32 11.35
CA ASN A 380 -19.04 -9.98 10.83
C ASN A 380 -18.67 -8.51 11.09
N TYR A 381 -19.61 -7.58 10.87
CA TYR A 381 -19.43 -6.16 11.16
C TYR A 381 -19.09 -5.91 12.63
N GLU A 382 -19.86 -6.53 13.55
CA GLU A 382 -19.66 -6.40 14.98
C GLU A 382 -18.33 -7.02 15.44
N ASN A 383 -17.94 -8.19 14.89
CA ASN A 383 -16.63 -8.80 15.12
C ASN A 383 -15.49 -7.90 14.63
N GLY A 384 -15.65 -7.21 13.49
CA GLY A 384 -14.66 -6.24 13.00
C GLY A 384 -14.42 -5.12 14.01
N ILE A 385 -15.47 -4.57 14.60
CA ILE A 385 -15.36 -3.57 15.68
C ILE A 385 -14.66 -4.18 16.91
N ASP A 386 -15.07 -5.39 17.34
CA ASP A 386 -14.47 -6.06 18.51
C ASP A 386 -12.96 -6.25 18.33
N ARG A 387 -12.51 -6.74 17.17
CA ARG A 387 -11.07 -6.90 16.87
C ARG A 387 -10.32 -5.57 16.81
N SER A 388 -10.95 -4.51 16.30
CA SER A 388 -10.36 -3.18 16.31
C SER A 388 -10.21 -2.63 17.73
N PHE A 389 -11.23 -2.77 18.58
CA PHE A 389 -11.16 -2.33 19.97
C PHE A 389 -10.15 -3.14 20.79
N GLU A 390 -10.10 -4.46 20.58
CA GLU A 390 -9.12 -5.35 21.21
C GLU A 390 -7.68 -4.92 20.88
N MET A 391 -7.39 -4.54 19.63
CA MET A 391 -6.06 -4.10 19.21
C MET A 391 -5.55 -2.90 20.03
N TYR A 392 -6.45 -2.03 20.50
CA TYR A 392 -6.13 -0.85 21.31
C TYR A 392 -6.36 -1.05 22.81
N GLY A 393 -6.69 -2.27 23.27
CA GLY A 393 -6.97 -2.56 24.68
C GLY A 393 -8.27 -1.94 25.18
N LEU A 394 -9.25 -1.77 24.30
CA LEU A 394 -10.54 -1.11 24.56
C LEU A 394 -11.74 -2.07 24.55
N SER A 395 -11.54 -3.37 24.67
CA SER A 395 -12.59 -4.39 24.54
C SER A 395 -13.81 -4.13 25.43
N ALA A 396 -13.61 -3.57 26.63
CA ALA A 396 -14.71 -3.26 27.56
C ALA A 396 -15.69 -2.21 27.00
N ALA A 397 -15.24 -1.30 26.12
CA ALA A 397 -16.06 -0.26 25.52
C ALA A 397 -16.78 -0.72 24.23
N ALA A 398 -16.38 -1.84 23.64
CA ALA A 398 -16.86 -2.27 22.33
C ALA A 398 -18.38 -2.49 22.28
N THR A 399 -18.98 -3.10 23.32
CA THR A 399 -20.42 -3.39 23.37
C THR A 399 -21.25 -2.11 23.38
N ALA A 400 -20.89 -1.12 24.20
CA ALA A 400 -21.58 0.16 24.23
C ALA A 400 -21.44 0.91 22.89
N TYR A 401 -20.26 0.88 22.29
CA TYR A 401 -19.99 1.49 21.00
C TYR A 401 -20.83 0.87 19.88
N LYS A 402 -20.86 -0.46 19.75
CA LYS A 402 -21.63 -1.18 18.72
C LYS A 402 -23.14 -0.90 18.79
N ASN A 403 -23.67 -0.66 20.00
CA ASN A 403 -25.09 -0.41 20.22
C ASN A 403 -25.49 1.05 20.07
N ASN A 404 -24.55 1.94 19.78
CA ASN A 404 -24.84 3.37 19.65
C ASN A 404 -25.49 3.68 18.29
N SER A 405 -26.78 3.98 18.34
CA SER A 405 -27.62 4.28 17.17
C SER A 405 -27.83 5.78 16.92
N SER A 406 -27.28 6.65 17.76
CA SER A 406 -27.52 8.11 17.71
C SER A 406 -26.34 8.93 17.26
N ASP A 407 -25.14 8.56 17.68
CA ASP A 407 -23.92 9.33 17.36
C ASP A 407 -23.55 9.16 15.87
N LYS A 408 -23.13 10.26 15.27
CA LYS A 408 -22.78 10.39 13.84
C LYS A 408 -21.64 11.39 13.68
N PRO A 409 -20.95 11.41 12.55
CA PRO A 409 -19.88 12.38 12.29
C PRO A 409 -20.32 13.81 12.59
N MET A 410 -19.43 14.59 13.20
CA MET A 410 -19.71 15.97 13.60
C MET A 410 -19.25 16.98 12.56
N PRO A 411 -19.88 18.17 12.48
CA PRO A 411 -19.37 19.29 11.68
C PRO A 411 -17.93 19.61 12.03
N TYR A 412 -17.21 20.15 11.06
CA TYR A 412 -15.84 20.63 11.25
C TYR A 412 -15.78 22.14 11.09
N ILE A 413 -15.18 22.82 12.06
CA ILE A 413 -14.93 24.26 12.05
C ILE A 413 -13.44 24.51 12.20
N ASP A 414 -12.85 25.31 11.33
CA ASP A 414 -11.45 25.72 11.41
C ASP A 414 -11.34 27.17 11.94
N PRO A 415 -11.07 27.36 13.24
CA PRO A 415 -10.95 28.71 13.82
C PRO A 415 -9.72 29.47 13.32
N LYS A 416 -8.79 28.80 12.64
CA LYS A 416 -7.53 29.36 12.13
C LYS A 416 -7.50 29.47 10.60
N ALA A 417 -8.62 29.28 9.93
CA ALA A 417 -8.72 29.51 8.49
C ALA A 417 -8.27 30.93 8.12
N ILE A 418 -7.52 31.10 7.03
CA ILE A 418 -7.07 32.43 6.55
C ILE A 418 -8.29 33.33 6.33
N LYS A 419 -9.34 32.79 5.76
CA LYS A 419 -10.64 33.43 5.63
C LYS A 419 -11.67 32.65 6.46
N ALA A 420 -12.33 33.33 7.39
CA ALA A 420 -13.29 32.72 8.30
C ALA A 420 -14.35 31.89 7.54
N GLY A 421 -14.56 30.65 7.99
CA GLY A 421 -15.51 29.71 7.41
C GLY A 421 -15.08 29.04 6.11
N GLN A 422 -13.94 29.40 5.52
CA GLN A 422 -13.48 28.86 4.23
C GLN A 422 -13.23 27.33 4.29
N ASN A 423 -12.74 26.87 5.43
CA ASN A 423 -12.37 25.46 5.62
C ASN A 423 -13.47 24.64 6.32
N ASP A 424 -14.60 25.24 6.63
CA ASP A 424 -15.66 24.62 7.44
C ASP A 424 -16.46 23.57 6.65
N ILE A 425 -16.95 22.59 7.37
CA ILE A 425 -17.99 21.65 6.93
C ILE A 425 -19.15 21.77 7.92
N ASN A 426 -20.15 22.53 7.54
CA ASN A 426 -21.30 22.81 8.38
C ASN A 426 -22.29 21.65 8.46
N ALA A 427 -23.16 21.69 9.46
CA ALA A 427 -24.30 20.78 9.56
C ALA A 427 -25.16 20.86 8.28
N GLY A 428 -25.59 19.70 7.76
CA GLY A 428 -26.34 19.61 6.50
C GLY A 428 -25.49 19.63 5.23
N SER A 429 -24.16 19.77 5.32
CA SER A 429 -23.26 19.61 4.17
C SER A 429 -23.39 18.23 3.55
N PRO A 430 -23.44 18.09 2.20
CA PRO A 430 -23.43 16.78 1.53
C PRO A 430 -22.14 15.99 1.76
N PHE A 431 -21.09 16.63 2.26
CA PHE A 431 -19.82 16.01 2.63
C PHE A 431 -19.76 15.65 4.12
N LEU A 432 -20.81 15.86 4.89
CA LEU A 432 -20.92 15.40 6.27
C LEU A 432 -21.78 14.13 6.31
N SER A 433 -21.15 12.98 6.57
CA SER A 433 -21.89 11.72 6.67
C SER A 433 -22.88 11.75 7.84
N THR A 434 -24.01 11.08 7.64
CA THR A 434 -25.04 10.87 8.66
C THR A 434 -25.09 9.43 9.14
N ILE A 435 -24.07 8.61 8.80
CA ILE A 435 -24.02 7.20 9.20
C ILE A 435 -23.84 7.08 10.71
N THR A 436 -24.61 6.20 11.33
CA THR A 436 -24.48 5.82 12.74
C THR A 436 -23.67 4.53 12.89
N ILE A 437 -23.29 4.18 14.12
CA ILE A 437 -22.47 3.00 14.41
C ILE A 437 -23.32 1.73 14.42
N ALA A 438 -24.43 1.71 15.18
CA ALA A 438 -25.23 0.51 15.36
C ALA A 438 -25.74 -0.04 14.02
N TRP A 439 -25.65 -1.37 13.87
CA TRP A 439 -26.22 -2.05 12.72
C TRP A 439 -27.75 -1.87 12.68
N ASN A 440 -28.29 -1.58 11.49
CA ASN A 440 -29.73 -1.46 11.28
C ASN A 440 -30.16 -2.38 10.12
N GLU A 441 -30.98 -3.37 10.42
CA GLU A 441 -31.47 -4.32 9.42
C GLU A 441 -32.40 -3.68 8.38
N ALA A 442 -33.09 -2.60 8.74
CA ALA A 442 -33.97 -1.89 7.84
C ALA A 442 -33.24 -1.02 6.81
N ASP A 443 -31.93 -0.79 6.97
CA ASP A 443 -31.16 0.01 6.02
C ASP A 443 -31.00 -0.71 4.68
N SER A 444 -30.91 0.07 3.60
CA SER A 444 -30.54 -0.43 2.28
C SER A 444 -29.15 -1.08 2.30
N LYS A 445 -28.86 -1.92 1.30
CA LYS A 445 -27.52 -2.51 1.15
C LYS A 445 -26.43 -1.45 1.04
N ASP A 446 -26.66 -0.36 0.32
CA ASP A 446 -25.71 0.74 0.19
C ASP A 446 -25.44 1.43 1.52
N ARG A 447 -26.48 1.62 2.35
CA ARG A 447 -26.33 2.21 3.68
C ARG A 447 -25.58 1.27 4.64
N LYS A 448 -25.85 -0.04 4.55
CA LYS A 448 -25.09 -1.07 5.27
C LYS A 448 -23.63 -1.08 4.82
N LEU A 449 -23.36 -0.94 3.52
CA LEU A 449 -22.00 -0.83 2.97
C LEU A 449 -21.27 0.41 3.49
N GLU A 450 -21.92 1.58 3.51
CA GLU A 450 -21.33 2.80 4.09
C GLU A 450 -20.88 2.55 5.54
N ARG A 451 -21.73 1.89 6.34
CA ARG A 451 -21.41 1.56 7.74
C ARG A 451 -20.20 0.63 7.86
N ILE A 452 -20.17 -0.44 7.07
CA ILE A 452 -19.06 -1.39 7.04
C ILE A 452 -17.76 -0.69 6.66
N ILE A 453 -17.76 0.05 5.56
CA ILE A 453 -16.54 0.70 5.05
C ILE A 453 -16.06 1.80 6.01
N THR A 454 -16.97 2.54 6.64
CA THR A 454 -16.61 3.55 7.66
C THR A 454 -15.87 2.91 8.83
N GLN A 455 -16.37 1.80 9.38
CA GLN A 455 -15.69 1.13 10.50
C GLN A 455 -14.40 0.40 10.04
N LYS A 456 -14.39 -0.18 8.84
CA LYS A 456 -13.17 -0.69 8.21
C LYS A 456 -12.10 0.39 8.12
N TRP A 457 -12.45 1.57 7.60
CA TRP A 457 -11.56 2.71 7.46
C TRP A 457 -10.96 3.16 8.80
N ILE A 458 -11.80 3.30 9.85
CA ILE A 458 -11.30 3.63 11.20
C ILE A 458 -10.34 2.55 11.71
N SER A 459 -10.66 1.28 11.49
CA SER A 459 -9.89 0.15 12.04
C SER A 459 -8.55 -0.10 11.35
N MET A 460 -8.40 0.34 10.09
CA MET A 460 -7.17 0.17 9.31
C MET A 460 -6.15 1.30 9.51
N PHE A 461 -6.50 2.36 10.27
CA PHE A 461 -5.55 3.42 10.53
C PHE A 461 -4.20 2.86 11.03
N PRO A 462 -3.06 3.28 10.47
CA PRO A 462 -2.82 4.37 9.54
C PRO A 462 -2.58 3.94 8.07
N ASP A 463 -3.10 2.80 7.57
CA ASP A 463 -2.90 2.34 6.18
C ASP A 463 -3.65 3.23 5.18
N GLY A 464 -3.07 4.37 4.81
CA GLY A 464 -3.67 5.31 3.86
C GLY A 464 -3.79 4.78 2.44
N ASP A 465 -2.92 3.85 2.01
CA ASP A 465 -3.01 3.24 0.68
C ASP A 465 -4.33 2.50 0.51
N GLU A 466 -4.70 1.68 1.50
CA GLU A 466 -5.95 0.94 1.49
C GLU A 466 -7.15 1.88 1.71
N ALA A 467 -7.02 2.87 2.60
CA ALA A 467 -8.08 3.85 2.86
C ALA A 467 -8.46 4.65 1.59
N TRP A 468 -7.47 5.13 0.83
CA TRP A 468 -7.72 5.85 -0.41
C TRP A 468 -8.26 4.94 -1.52
N ALA A 469 -7.80 3.70 -1.60
CA ALA A 469 -8.32 2.73 -2.55
C ALA A 469 -9.78 2.38 -2.25
N GLU A 470 -10.16 2.15 -0.98
CA GLU A 470 -11.54 1.89 -0.57
C GLU A 470 -12.47 3.08 -0.84
N TYR A 471 -12.03 4.30 -0.53
CA TYR A 471 -12.79 5.50 -0.87
C TYR A 471 -13.07 5.61 -2.38
N ARG A 472 -12.04 5.39 -3.22
CA ARG A 472 -12.23 5.42 -4.68
C ARG A 472 -13.14 4.31 -5.18
N ARG A 473 -13.02 3.10 -4.60
CA ARG A 473 -13.83 1.93 -4.97
C ARG A 473 -15.30 2.09 -4.61
N SER A 474 -15.58 2.48 -3.37
CA SER A 474 -16.93 2.45 -2.80
C SER A 474 -17.62 3.82 -2.75
N GLY A 475 -16.84 4.91 -2.66
CA GLY A 475 -17.32 6.25 -2.34
C GLY A 475 -17.41 6.50 -0.83
N TYR A 476 -17.01 5.53 -0.01
CA TYR A 476 -17.09 5.59 1.46
C TYR A 476 -15.71 5.43 2.12
N PRO A 477 -15.52 5.98 3.35
CA PRO A 477 -16.44 6.89 4.03
C PRO A 477 -16.62 8.20 3.24
N ILE A 478 -17.64 8.99 3.53
CA ILE A 478 -17.79 10.33 2.94
C ILE A 478 -16.70 11.22 3.52
N LEU A 479 -15.66 11.50 2.75
CA LEU A 479 -14.53 12.33 3.14
C LEU A 479 -14.73 13.79 2.71
N PHE A 480 -14.07 14.71 3.41
CA PHE A 480 -14.11 16.13 3.07
C PHE A 480 -13.28 16.39 1.79
N PRO A 481 -13.84 17.08 0.79
CA PRO A 481 -13.13 17.43 -0.44
C PRO A 481 -12.05 18.47 -0.17
N VAL A 482 -11.11 18.67 -1.10
CA VAL A 482 -10.17 19.80 -1.04
C VAL A 482 -10.91 21.13 -1.09
N VAL A 483 -10.35 22.16 -0.45
CA VAL A 483 -10.90 23.51 -0.47
C VAL A 483 -10.45 24.27 -1.71
N VAL A 484 -9.16 24.18 -2.04
CA VAL A 484 -8.56 24.77 -3.23
C VAL A 484 -8.04 23.68 -4.14
N ASN A 485 -8.13 23.89 -5.45
CA ASN A 485 -7.76 22.94 -6.47
C ASN A 485 -6.89 23.63 -7.52
N TYR A 486 -5.59 23.35 -7.50
CA TYR A 486 -4.61 23.93 -8.40
C TYR A 486 -4.25 23.00 -9.59
N SER A 487 -5.12 22.05 -9.92
CA SER A 487 -4.89 21.10 -11.01
C SER A 487 -5.13 21.67 -12.41
N ASN A 488 -5.48 22.95 -12.56
CA ASN A 488 -5.90 23.53 -13.84
C ASN A 488 -7.03 22.71 -14.51
N ASN A 489 -8.02 22.29 -13.74
CA ASN A 489 -9.17 21.47 -14.15
C ASN A 489 -8.83 20.07 -14.68
N THR A 490 -7.61 19.57 -14.49
CA THR A 490 -7.25 18.18 -14.87
C THR A 490 -7.75 17.15 -13.85
N ILE A 491 -8.03 17.59 -12.62
CA ILE A 491 -8.58 16.75 -11.53
C ILE A 491 -9.83 17.44 -10.99
N PRO A 492 -11.00 16.80 -11.01
CA PRO A 492 -12.21 17.39 -10.44
C PRO A 492 -12.10 17.49 -8.91
N THR A 493 -12.61 18.57 -8.30
CA THR A 493 -12.64 18.71 -6.84
C THR A 493 -13.48 17.61 -6.17
N ASN A 494 -14.55 17.19 -6.81
CA ASN A 494 -15.39 16.05 -6.45
C ASN A 494 -15.63 15.22 -7.72
N PRO A 495 -15.32 13.95 -7.76
CA PRO A 495 -14.94 13.04 -6.66
C PRO A 495 -13.45 13.06 -6.26
N GLY A 496 -12.67 14.04 -6.66
CA GLY A 496 -11.27 14.21 -6.28
C GLY A 496 -10.31 13.35 -7.12
N ILE A 497 -9.06 13.31 -6.65
CA ILE A 497 -7.98 12.60 -7.32
C ILE A 497 -8.24 11.09 -7.38
N ARG A 498 -7.97 10.49 -8.56
CA ARG A 498 -8.26 9.08 -8.84
C ARG A 498 -7.02 8.20 -9.00
N ARG A 499 -5.88 8.79 -9.38
CA ARG A 499 -4.61 8.09 -9.55
C ARG A 499 -3.41 9.04 -9.52
N MET A 500 -2.22 8.47 -9.47
CA MET A 500 -0.97 9.20 -9.70
C MET A 500 -0.50 8.96 -11.14
N PRO A 501 0.08 9.97 -11.82
CA PRO A 501 0.65 9.82 -13.16
C PRO A 501 1.86 8.89 -13.18
N TYR A 502 2.25 8.43 -14.37
CA TYR A 502 3.53 7.76 -14.57
C TYR A 502 4.69 8.76 -14.43
N PRO A 503 5.85 8.32 -13.91
CA PRO A 503 7.00 9.21 -13.77
C PRO A 503 7.65 9.50 -15.12
N GLU A 504 8.22 10.69 -15.25
CA GLU A 504 8.91 11.14 -16.47
C GLU A 504 10.01 10.17 -16.93
N ARG A 505 10.67 9.50 -15.98
CA ARG A 505 11.69 8.50 -16.31
C ARG A 505 11.18 7.37 -17.20
N GLU A 506 9.92 6.94 -17.06
CA GLU A 506 9.32 5.89 -17.90
C GLU A 506 9.16 6.40 -19.34
N TYR A 507 8.78 7.65 -19.52
CA TYR A 507 8.72 8.26 -20.85
C TYR A 507 10.11 8.41 -21.49
N ASN A 508 11.18 8.57 -20.68
CA ASN A 508 12.54 8.72 -21.17
C ASN A 508 13.22 7.36 -21.46
N SER A 509 12.94 6.31 -20.68
CA SER A 509 13.65 5.03 -20.74
C SER A 509 12.83 3.88 -21.35
N ASN A 510 11.49 3.97 -21.38
CA ASN A 510 10.58 2.91 -21.85
C ASN A 510 9.38 3.52 -22.59
N SER A 511 9.67 4.50 -23.45
CA SER A 511 8.70 5.43 -24.04
C SER A 511 7.52 4.74 -24.76
N ALA A 512 7.79 3.75 -25.62
CA ALA A 512 6.73 3.10 -26.37
C ALA A 512 5.79 2.31 -25.43
N ALA A 513 6.35 1.58 -24.47
CA ALA A 513 5.57 0.76 -23.54
C ALA A 513 4.74 1.63 -22.57
N VAL A 514 5.26 2.76 -22.05
CA VAL A 514 4.47 3.65 -21.19
C VAL A 514 3.35 4.34 -21.97
N ASN A 515 3.58 4.70 -23.24
CA ASN A 515 2.52 5.25 -24.09
C ASN A 515 1.39 4.24 -24.37
N GLU A 516 1.72 2.95 -24.49
CA GLU A 516 0.71 1.89 -24.54
C GLU A 516 -0.03 1.75 -23.21
N ALA A 517 0.67 1.81 -22.07
CA ALA A 517 0.05 1.79 -20.76
C ALA A 517 -0.94 2.96 -20.55
N VAL A 518 -0.62 4.15 -21.07
CA VAL A 518 -1.55 5.30 -21.05
C VAL A 518 -2.80 5.01 -21.87
N LYS A 519 -2.70 4.36 -23.03
CA LYS A 519 -3.89 3.94 -23.81
C LYS A 519 -4.77 2.97 -23.03
N MET A 520 -4.15 2.05 -22.24
CA MET A 520 -4.88 1.10 -21.39
C MET A 520 -5.66 1.77 -20.25
N LEU A 521 -5.31 3.02 -19.86
CA LEU A 521 -6.08 3.78 -18.87
C LEU A 521 -7.45 4.22 -19.37
N GLY A 522 -7.64 4.34 -20.69
CA GLY A 522 -8.87 4.87 -21.27
C GLY A 522 -9.07 6.37 -21.06
N GLY A 523 -8.01 7.11 -20.72
CA GLY A 523 -7.98 8.55 -20.50
C GLY A 523 -6.55 9.10 -20.42
N PRO A 524 -6.38 10.42 -20.26
CA PRO A 524 -5.04 11.04 -20.17
C PRO A 524 -4.27 10.60 -18.93
N ASP A 525 -2.93 10.63 -19.00
CA ASP A 525 -2.07 10.35 -17.85
C ASP A 525 -2.07 11.52 -16.86
N ASN A 526 -3.13 11.62 -16.07
CA ASN A 526 -3.28 12.62 -15.01
C ASN A 526 -4.04 12.08 -13.81
N GLY A 527 -4.14 12.89 -12.75
CA GLY A 527 -4.81 12.49 -11.51
C GLY A 527 -6.33 12.36 -11.60
N GLY A 528 -6.99 12.82 -12.66
CA GLY A 528 -8.45 12.73 -12.83
C GLY A 528 -8.91 11.45 -13.51
N THR A 529 -8.02 10.72 -14.19
CA THR A 529 -8.36 9.48 -14.90
C THR A 529 -8.62 8.35 -13.92
N ARG A 530 -9.76 7.65 -14.10
CA ARG A 530 -10.14 6.52 -13.23
C ARG A 530 -9.31 5.28 -13.54
N LEU A 531 -9.11 4.49 -12.51
CA LEU A 531 -8.54 3.15 -12.62
C LEU A 531 -9.59 2.15 -13.17
N TRP A 532 -9.14 1.04 -13.73
CA TRP A 532 -10.03 0.00 -14.29
C TRP A 532 -11.11 -0.46 -13.30
N TRP A 533 -10.76 -0.71 -12.04
CA TRP A 533 -11.69 -1.15 -11.01
C TRP A 533 -12.52 0.01 -10.39
N ASP A 534 -12.17 1.28 -10.64
CA ASP A 534 -12.88 2.45 -10.09
C ASP A 534 -14.14 2.76 -10.91
N SER A 535 -15.13 1.92 -10.78
CA SER A 535 -16.43 2.05 -11.45
C SER A 535 -17.15 3.34 -11.05
N THR A 536 -17.92 3.91 -11.99
CA THR A 536 -18.88 4.99 -11.70
C THR A 536 -20.15 4.46 -11.04
N ASN A 537 -20.54 3.22 -11.37
CA ASN A 537 -21.66 2.54 -10.73
C ASN A 537 -21.15 1.75 -9.51
N LYS A 538 -21.56 2.16 -8.32
CA LYS A 538 -21.11 1.62 -7.02
C LYS A 538 -22.26 1.13 -6.15
N LYS A 539 -23.39 0.77 -6.77
CA LYS A 539 -24.55 0.26 -6.05
C LYS A 539 -24.44 -1.24 -5.81
N LEU A 540 -24.88 -1.69 -4.63
CA LEU A 540 -25.00 -3.10 -4.23
C LEU A 540 -26.34 -3.72 -4.61
#